data_2d0df7725a452ead1e0a914f91515256
#
_entry.id   2d0df7725a452ead1e0a914f91515256
#
_cell.length_a   1.000
_cell.length_b   1.000
_cell.length_c   1.000
_cell.angle_alpha   90.00
_cell.angle_beta   90.00
_cell.angle_gamma   90.00
#
_symmetry.space_group_name_H-M   'P 1'
#
loop_
_entity.id
_entity.type
_entity.pdbx_description
1 polymer ?
#
loop_
_entity_poly.entity_id
_entity_poly.type
_entity_poly.pdbx_seq_one_letter_code
_entity_poly.pdbx_strand_id
1 'polypeptide(L)' 'TFHTIHPRYQVETSKEQSMLSSKQQAEDIYQKYVNQKIPCELFFNGQLQKEYKPY' A
#
# COMPACT_ATOMS: atom_id res chain seq x y z
N THR A 1 22.45 -19.56 6.97
CA THR A 1 21.17 -19.29 6.29
C THR A 1 20.84 -17.83 6.35
N PHE A 2 20.72 -17.25 5.21
CA PHE A 2 20.43 -15.82 5.15
C PHE A 2 18.95 -15.62 4.90
N HIS A 3 18.35 -14.89 5.78
CA HIS A 3 16.98 -14.46 5.56
C HIS A 3 17.03 -13.01 5.14
N THR A 4 16.83 -12.81 3.86
CA THR A 4 16.74 -11.46 3.36
C THR A 4 15.32 -10.99 3.60
N ILE A 5 15.18 -10.02 4.47
CA ILE A 5 13.87 -9.43 4.71
C ILE A 5 13.68 -8.37 3.65
N HIS A 6 12.83 -8.67 2.70
CA HIS A 6 12.46 -7.69 1.69
C HIS A 6 11.32 -6.86 2.22
N PRO A 7 11.40 -5.54 2.12
CA PRO A 7 10.27 -4.69 2.50
C PRO A 7 9.05 -5.10 1.70
N ARG A 8 7.95 -5.24 2.37
CA ARG A 8 6.68 -5.54 1.72
C ARG A 8 5.75 -4.38 1.89
N TYR A 9 5.30 -3.86 0.78
CA TYR A 9 4.30 -2.82 0.79
C TYR A 9 3.00 -3.39 0.27
N GLN A 10 1.91 -3.02 0.92
CA GLN A 10 0.58 -3.43 0.51
C GLN A 10 -0.29 -2.21 0.36
N VAL A 11 -1.02 -2.14 -0.73
CA VAL A 11 -2.05 -1.12 -0.90
C VAL A 11 -3.37 -1.86 -0.96
N GLU A 12 -4.23 -1.62 0.01
CA GLU A 12 -5.53 -2.28 0.08
C GLU A 12 -6.64 -1.31 -0.24
N THR A 13 -7.60 -1.79 -1.02
CA THR A 13 -8.82 -1.05 -1.28
C THR A 13 -9.99 -1.97 -0.96
N SER A 14 -11.20 -1.45 -1.05
CA SER A 14 -12.39 -2.27 -0.84
C SER A 14 -12.57 -3.34 -1.91
N LYS A 15 -11.90 -3.21 -3.04
CA LYS A 15 -12.09 -4.12 -4.15
C LYS A 15 -10.90 -5.05 -4.37
N GLU A 16 -9.71 -4.60 -4.08
CA GLU A 16 -8.53 -5.40 -4.35
C GLU A 16 -7.37 -5.04 -3.44
N GLN A 17 -6.40 -5.90 -3.44
CA GLN A 17 -5.22 -5.76 -2.62
C GLN A 17 -4.02 -5.90 -3.54
N SER A 18 -3.09 -4.97 -3.46
CA SER A 18 -1.87 -4.99 -4.26
C SER A 18 -0.67 -5.18 -3.34
N MET A 19 0.22 -6.08 -3.71
CA MET A 19 1.45 -6.31 -2.95
C MET A 19 2.63 -5.87 -3.81
N LEU A 20 3.50 -5.06 -3.21
CA LEU A 20 4.60 -4.45 -3.93
C LEU A 20 5.87 -4.56 -3.10
N SER A 21 7.00 -4.62 -3.78
CA SER A 21 8.30 -4.65 -3.11
C SER A 21 9.00 -3.31 -3.15
N SER A 22 8.44 -2.35 -3.88
CA SER A 22 9.05 -1.02 -4.02
C SER A 22 8.19 0.04 -3.34
N LYS A 23 8.83 0.85 -2.51
CA LYS A 23 8.14 1.95 -1.85
C LYS A 23 7.55 2.92 -2.87
N GLN A 24 8.32 3.23 -3.91
CA GLN A 24 7.89 4.16 -4.94
C GLN A 24 6.62 3.66 -5.61
N GLN A 25 6.60 2.39 -5.99
CA GLN A 25 5.42 1.82 -6.63
C GLN A 25 4.21 1.83 -5.70
N ALA A 26 4.44 1.51 -4.44
CA ALA A 26 3.36 1.50 -3.47
C ALA A 26 2.76 2.91 -3.31
N GLU A 27 3.62 3.91 -3.21
CA GLU A 27 3.16 5.28 -3.07
C GLU A 27 2.43 5.75 -4.34
N ASP A 28 2.93 5.35 -5.49
CA ASP A 28 2.29 5.70 -6.76
C ASP A 28 0.88 5.13 -6.84
N ILE A 29 0.73 3.87 -6.48
CA ILE A 29 -0.58 3.21 -6.50
C ILE A 29 -1.49 3.83 -5.45
N TYR A 30 -0.97 4.07 -4.26
CA TYR A 30 -1.73 4.70 -3.20
C TYR A 30 -2.25 6.07 -3.67
N GLN A 31 -1.37 6.88 -4.25
CA GLN A 31 -1.74 8.20 -4.72
C GLN A 31 -2.77 8.13 -5.85
N LYS A 32 -2.64 7.13 -6.70
CA LYS A 32 -3.61 6.93 -7.78
C LYS A 32 -5.03 6.73 -7.22
N TYR A 33 -5.14 5.89 -6.19
CA TYR A 33 -6.44 5.67 -5.57
C TYR A 33 -6.93 6.91 -4.84
N VAL A 34 -6.04 7.63 -4.19
CA VAL A 34 -6.41 8.88 -3.51
C VAL A 34 -6.94 9.89 -4.52
N ASN A 35 -6.29 9.99 -5.68
CA ASN A 35 -6.72 10.92 -6.73
C ASN A 35 -8.09 10.55 -7.27
N GLN A 36 -8.44 9.27 -7.23
CA GLN A 36 -9.75 8.80 -7.67
C GLN A 36 -10.78 8.81 -6.55
N LYS A 37 -10.36 9.26 -5.36
CA LYS A 37 -11.22 9.30 -4.16
C LYS A 37 -11.69 7.91 -3.76
N ILE A 38 -10.84 6.92 -3.95
CA ILE A 38 -11.12 5.54 -3.57
C ILE A 38 -10.49 5.29 -2.21
N PRO A 39 -11.24 4.82 -1.22
CA PRO A 39 -10.66 4.49 0.09
C PRO A 39 -9.54 3.46 -0.07
N CYS A 40 -8.41 3.73 0.53
CA CYS A 40 -7.27 2.84 0.43
C CYS A 40 -6.40 2.96 1.67
N GLU A 41 -5.57 1.94 1.86
CA GLU A 41 -4.66 1.88 2.99
C GLU A 41 -3.31 1.41 2.49
N LEU A 42 -2.25 1.99 3.04
CA LEU A 42 -0.89 1.62 2.71
C LEU A 42 -0.26 0.97 3.93
N PHE A 43 0.21 -0.25 3.75
CA PHE A 43 0.87 -1.01 4.80
C PHE A 43 2.33 -1.25 4.45
N PHE A 44 3.13 -1.33 5.47
CA PHE A 44 4.53 -1.70 5.34
C PHE A 44 4.83 -2.80 6.35
N ASN A 45 5.17 -3.98 5.83
CA ASN A 45 5.44 -5.16 6.67
C ASN A 45 4.30 -5.46 7.64
N GLY A 46 3.08 -5.25 7.19
CA GLY A 46 1.91 -5.53 8.01
C GLY A 46 1.51 -4.39 8.93
N GLN A 47 2.23 -3.28 8.90
CA GLN A 47 1.90 -2.12 9.73
C GLN A 47 1.28 -1.03 8.88
N LEU A 48 0.18 -0.47 9.36
CA LEU A 48 -0.49 0.62 8.66
C LEU A 48 0.40 1.86 8.64
N GLN A 49 0.67 2.37 7.46
CA GLN A 49 1.48 3.57 7.28
C GLN A 49 0.63 4.77 6.91
N LYS A 50 -0.32 4.57 6.02
CA LYS A 50 -1.19 5.62 5.55
C LYS A 50 -2.58 5.07 5.34
N GLU A 51 -3.55 5.93 5.55
CA GLU A 51 -4.94 5.55 5.39
C GLU A 51 -5.68 6.71 4.75
N TYR A 52 -6.49 6.40 3.77
CA TYR A 52 -7.30 7.42 3.10
C TYR A 52 -8.75 6.97 3.10
N LYS A 53 -9.60 7.78 3.70
CA LYS A 53 -11.04 7.52 3.75
C LYS A 53 -11.76 8.84 3.48
N PRO A 54 -12.28 9.01 2.26
CA PRO A 54 -12.90 10.28 1.88
C PRO A 54 -14.31 10.49 2.44
N TYR A 55 -14.78 9.52 3.21
CA TYR A 55 -16.12 9.62 3.83
C TYR A 55 -16.06 9.74 5.33
#